data_266854f6d709b0847ab6776ddcf1297b
#
_entry.id   266854f6d709b0847ab6776ddcf1297b
#
_cell.length_a   1.000
_cell.length_b   1.000
_cell.length_c   1.000
_cell.angle_alpha   90.00
_cell.angle_beta   90.00
_cell.angle_gamma   90.00
#
_symmetry.space_group_name_H-M   'P 1'
#
loop_
_entity.id
_entity.type
_entity.pdbx_description
1 polymer ?
#
loop_
_entity_poly.entity_id
_entity_poly.type
_entity_poly.pdbx_seq_one_letter_code
_entity_poly.pdbx_strand_id
1 'polypeptide(L)'
;DLRQSAKSALLGCGYGMGWASFAAQLLTGFLGAPPTRYDKAFAKQLGVTAKDITDFTGWEKNMEMMHNIPHTCTEEELLIHCLAAKKIIDIYRDKAQPVVSFWELCNSLVSNSLYQGKPYTYKCLTFDKERILLPSGLSLKYPNLTGEADEKGRIQWSYGADAKSMRKLYGGKVVENIVQAVARCVICLL
;
A
#
# COMPACT_ATOMS: atom_id res chain seq x y z
N ASP A 1 8.40 21.05 2.43
CA ASP A 1 7.42 21.53 1.44
C ASP A 1 6.17 20.64 1.45
N LEU A 2 5.03 21.18 1.95
CA LEU A 2 3.74 20.50 2.08
C LEU A 2 3.26 19.87 0.74
N ARG A 3 3.52 20.53 -0.38
CA ARG A 3 3.15 20.03 -1.70
C ARG A 3 3.87 18.72 -2.04
N GLN A 4 5.15 18.64 -1.72
CA GLN A 4 5.95 17.44 -2.00
C GLN A 4 5.53 16.28 -1.07
N SER A 5 5.28 16.57 0.21
CA SER A 5 4.75 15.59 1.15
C SER A 5 3.38 15.05 0.72
N ALA A 6 2.49 15.94 0.24
CA ALA A 6 1.19 15.54 -0.29
C ALA A 6 1.32 14.66 -1.56
N LYS A 7 2.25 14.99 -2.46
CA LYS A 7 2.52 14.17 -3.66
C LYS A 7 3.01 12.77 -3.29
N SER A 8 3.95 12.66 -2.35
CA SER A 8 4.47 11.38 -1.87
C SER A 8 3.37 10.55 -1.17
N ALA A 9 2.51 11.22 -0.38
CA ALA A 9 1.37 10.59 0.26
C ALA A 9 0.38 10.03 -0.78
N LEU A 10 -0.03 10.83 -1.76
CA LEU A 10 -0.97 10.39 -2.80
C LEU A 10 -0.45 9.20 -3.60
N LEU A 11 0.83 9.21 -3.98
CA LEU A 11 1.45 8.12 -4.74
C LEU A 11 1.56 6.84 -3.90
N GLY A 12 2.02 6.93 -2.65
CA GLY A 12 2.16 5.77 -1.78
C GLY A 12 0.82 5.22 -1.29
N CYS A 13 -0.05 6.11 -0.81
CA CYS A 13 -1.35 5.71 -0.26
C CYS A 13 -2.26 5.09 -1.31
N GLY A 14 -2.19 5.53 -2.57
CA GLY A 14 -3.02 5.01 -3.67
C GLY A 14 -2.87 3.50 -3.90
N TYR A 15 -1.75 2.93 -3.47
CA TYR A 15 -1.43 1.51 -3.63
C TYR A 15 -1.38 0.73 -2.31
N GLY A 16 -2.00 1.25 -1.26
CA GLY A 16 -2.16 0.54 0.01
C GLY A 16 -0.93 0.56 0.91
N MET A 17 -0.03 1.53 0.75
CA MET A 17 1.13 1.71 1.63
C MET A 17 0.69 1.86 3.09
N GLY A 18 1.36 1.16 4.01
CA GLY A 18 1.16 1.30 5.45
C GLY A 18 1.92 2.51 6.03
N TRP A 19 1.50 2.98 7.19
CA TRP A 19 2.09 4.15 7.85
C TRP A 19 3.59 4.00 8.13
N ALA A 20 4.06 2.81 8.55
CA ALA A 20 5.48 2.59 8.85
C ALA A 20 6.36 2.70 7.60
N SER A 21 5.94 2.11 6.47
CA SER A 21 6.64 2.26 5.20
C SER A 21 6.62 3.71 4.70
N PHE A 22 5.51 4.41 4.89
CA PHE A 22 5.39 5.81 4.53
C PHE A 22 6.30 6.69 5.38
N ALA A 23 6.32 6.51 6.70
CA ALA A 23 7.22 7.21 7.62
C ALA A 23 8.70 6.97 7.26
N ALA A 24 9.09 5.71 7.04
CA ALA A 24 10.45 5.37 6.64
C ALA A 24 10.87 6.03 5.31
N GLN A 25 10.00 6.02 4.30
CA GLN A 25 10.28 6.66 3.01
C GLN A 25 10.41 8.19 3.11
N LEU A 26 9.65 8.83 3.98
CA LEU A 26 9.79 10.26 4.23
C LEU A 26 11.15 10.60 4.85
N LEU A 27 11.63 9.79 5.81
CA LEU A 27 12.93 10.01 6.46
C LEU A 27 14.11 9.78 5.52
N THR A 28 13.99 8.90 4.55
CA THR A 28 15.07 8.60 3.58
C THR A 28 14.98 9.41 2.29
N GLY A 29 13.87 10.08 2.05
CA GLY A 29 13.53 10.68 0.77
C GLY A 29 12.87 9.68 -0.18
N PHE A 30 11.90 10.14 -0.98
CA PHE A 30 11.12 9.28 -1.87
C PHE A 30 10.82 9.99 -3.20
N LEU A 31 11.03 9.29 -4.32
CA LEU A 31 10.77 9.79 -5.69
C LEU A 31 11.41 11.15 -5.98
N GLY A 32 12.67 11.33 -5.56
CA GLY A 32 13.40 12.58 -5.75
C GLY A 32 13.02 13.70 -4.77
N ALA A 33 12.15 13.43 -3.80
CA ALA A 33 11.90 14.32 -2.69
C ALA A 33 13.03 14.23 -1.65
N PRO A 34 13.47 15.35 -1.05
CA PRO A 34 14.45 15.32 0.03
C PRO A 34 13.85 14.63 1.27
N PRO A 35 14.71 14.07 2.15
CA PRO A 35 14.28 13.58 3.45
C PRO A 35 13.44 14.61 4.19
N THR A 36 12.32 14.16 4.73
CA THR A 36 11.35 15.04 5.41
C THR A 36 10.94 14.38 6.72
N ARG A 37 11.01 15.12 7.81
CA ARG A 37 10.51 14.71 9.11
C ARG A 37 9.38 15.64 9.54
N TYR A 38 8.26 15.05 9.94
CA TYR A 38 7.14 15.79 10.51
C TYR A 38 7.42 16.12 11.97
N ASP A 39 7.19 17.36 12.34
CA ASP A 39 7.37 17.87 13.70
C ASP A 39 6.04 17.94 14.47
N LYS A 40 6.12 18.37 15.72
CA LYS A 40 4.99 18.52 16.64
C LYS A 40 3.95 19.54 16.15
N ALA A 41 4.41 20.62 15.50
CA ALA A 41 3.52 21.64 14.95
C ALA A 41 2.70 21.07 13.80
N PHE A 42 3.32 20.34 12.90
CA PHE A 42 2.64 19.67 11.79
C PHE A 42 1.68 18.58 12.27
N ALA A 43 2.10 17.74 13.22
CA ALA A 43 1.22 16.72 13.81
C ALA A 43 -0.05 17.35 14.43
N LYS A 44 0.11 18.49 15.13
CA LYS A 44 -1.02 19.26 15.68
C LYS A 44 -1.94 19.80 14.56
N GLN A 45 -1.40 20.31 13.45
CA GLN A 45 -2.18 20.78 12.30
C GLN A 45 -2.99 19.65 11.66
N LEU A 46 -2.47 18.42 11.65
CA LEU A 46 -3.17 17.21 11.18
C LEU A 46 -4.26 16.74 12.15
N GLY A 47 -4.37 17.35 13.34
CA GLY A 47 -5.34 16.94 14.34
C GLY A 47 -4.91 15.67 15.11
N VAL A 48 -3.62 15.44 15.28
CA VAL A 48 -3.12 14.38 16.18
C VAL A 48 -3.44 14.78 17.62
N THR A 49 -4.12 13.92 18.35
CA THR A 49 -4.62 14.13 19.71
C THR A 49 -3.85 13.28 20.74
N ALA A 50 -4.02 13.57 22.02
CA ALA A 50 -3.50 12.71 23.09
C ALA A 50 -4.04 11.28 23.00
N LYS A 51 -5.31 11.12 22.55
CA LYS A 51 -5.88 9.80 22.29
C LYS A 51 -5.13 9.04 21.19
N ASP A 52 -4.80 9.70 20.08
CA ASP A 52 -4.03 9.05 18.98
C ASP A 52 -2.67 8.55 19.51
N ILE A 53 -2.03 9.31 20.42
CA ILE A 53 -0.77 8.90 21.06
C ILE A 53 -0.99 7.65 21.91
N THR A 54 -1.99 7.67 22.81
CA THR A 54 -2.29 6.54 23.69
C THR A 54 -2.65 5.28 22.88
N ASP A 55 -3.51 5.41 21.87
CA ASP A 55 -3.92 4.30 21.02
C ASP A 55 -2.74 3.73 20.22
N PHE A 56 -1.80 4.59 19.77
CA PHE A 56 -0.63 4.17 19.03
C PHE A 56 0.37 3.42 19.92
N THR A 57 0.73 4.01 21.07
CA THR A 57 1.72 3.45 22.01
C THR A 57 1.19 2.23 22.77
N GLY A 58 -0.13 2.16 22.99
CA GLY A 58 -0.76 1.00 23.62
C GLY A 58 -0.80 -0.25 22.73
N TRP A 59 -0.45 -0.14 21.45
CA TRP A 59 -0.38 -1.31 20.57
C TRP A 59 1.06 -1.70 20.29
N GLU A 60 1.52 -2.77 20.95
CA GLU A 60 2.89 -3.30 20.89
C GLU A 60 3.44 -3.40 19.46
N LYS A 61 2.62 -3.88 18.51
CA LYS A 61 3.02 -3.98 17.11
C LYS A 61 3.36 -2.62 16.46
N ASN A 62 2.68 -1.53 16.86
CA ASN A 62 3.03 -0.21 16.37
C ASN A 62 4.42 0.22 16.87
N MET A 63 4.70 -0.05 18.15
CA MET A 63 6.00 0.27 18.75
C MET A 63 7.12 -0.56 18.09
N GLU A 64 6.92 -1.85 17.91
CA GLU A 64 7.84 -2.72 17.17
C GLU A 64 8.12 -2.19 15.76
N MET A 65 7.06 -1.87 15.00
CA MET A 65 7.19 -1.33 13.64
C MET A 65 7.91 0.03 13.62
N MET A 66 7.67 0.89 14.60
CA MET A 66 8.33 2.19 14.76
C MET A 66 9.83 2.02 15.01
N HIS A 67 10.21 1.17 15.96
CA HIS A 67 11.61 0.91 16.31
C HIS A 67 12.42 0.26 15.17
N ASN A 68 11.74 -0.41 14.25
CA ASN A 68 12.38 -0.98 13.06
C ASN A 68 12.61 0.04 11.92
N ILE A 69 12.16 1.29 12.08
CA ILE A 69 12.39 2.35 11.07
C ILE A 69 13.82 2.90 11.26
N PRO A 70 14.69 2.85 10.23
CA PRO A 70 16.01 3.50 10.30
C PRO A 70 15.87 5.02 10.50
N HIS A 71 16.48 5.55 11.54
CA HIS A 71 16.38 6.98 11.88
C HIS A 71 17.63 7.48 12.60
N THR A 72 17.80 8.80 12.62
CA THR A 72 18.87 9.53 13.35
C THR A 72 18.31 10.53 14.37
N CYS A 73 16.98 10.60 14.50
CA CYS A 73 16.29 11.50 15.43
C CYS A 73 16.05 10.82 16.79
N THR A 74 15.62 11.60 17.78
CA THR A 74 15.22 11.05 19.09
C THR A 74 13.96 10.20 18.99
N GLU A 75 13.72 9.34 19.97
CA GLU A 75 12.54 8.48 20.02
C GLU A 75 11.23 9.29 20.07
N GLU A 76 11.20 10.40 20.80
CA GLU A 76 10.05 11.32 20.84
C GLU A 76 9.77 11.92 19.45
N GLU A 77 10.80 12.37 18.75
CA GLU A 77 10.68 12.92 17.41
C GLU A 77 10.20 11.86 16.39
N LEU A 78 10.71 10.62 16.53
CA LEU A 78 10.27 9.50 15.70
C LEU A 78 8.80 9.16 15.95
N LEU A 79 8.37 9.12 17.20
CA LEU A 79 6.98 8.87 17.57
C LEU A 79 6.05 9.93 16.95
N ILE A 80 6.38 11.21 17.07
CA ILE A 80 5.62 12.31 16.49
C ILE A 80 5.52 12.17 14.97
N HIS A 81 6.66 11.86 14.32
CA HIS A 81 6.72 11.63 12.89
C HIS A 81 5.82 10.46 12.45
N CYS A 82 5.88 9.33 13.13
CA CYS A 82 5.08 8.16 12.87
C CYS A 82 3.57 8.41 13.08
N LEU A 83 3.21 9.13 14.12
CA LEU A 83 1.82 9.56 14.37
C LEU A 83 1.29 10.44 13.25
N ALA A 84 2.07 11.43 12.81
CA ALA A 84 1.69 12.28 11.69
C ALA A 84 1.55 11.47 10.38
N ALA A 85 2.49 10.58 10.09
CA ALA A 85 2.45 9.71 8.92
C ALA A 85 1.21 8.78 8.96
N LYS A 86 0.91 8.19 10.13
CA LYS A 86 -0.30 7.37 10.33
C LYS A 86 -1.57 8.18 10.12
N LYS A 87 -1.64 9.38 10.67
CA LYS A 87 -2.81 10.27 10.52
C LYS A 87 -3.07 10.62 9.06
N ILE A 88 -2.04 10.89 8.27
CA ILE A 88 -2.16 11.14 6.81
C ILE A 88 -2.76 9.91 6.11
N ILE A 89 -2.25 8.71 6.39
CA ILE A 89 -2.77 7.46 5.84
C ILE A 89 -4.24 7.25 6.19
N ASP A 90 -4.60 7.50 7.45
CA ASP A 90 -5.98 7.33 7.93
C ASP A 90 -6.93 8.33 7.26
N ILE A 91 -6.54 9.61 7.15
CA ILE A 91 -7.28 10.65 6.42
C ILE A 91 -7.44 10.26 4.94
N TYR A 92 -6.38 9.78 4.28
CA TYR A 92 -6.46 9.35 2.89
C TYR A 92 -7.48 8.22 2.73
N ARG A 93 -7.38 7.18 3.55
CA ARG A 93 -8.30 6.02 3.47
C ARG A 93 -9.75 6.40 3.75
N ASP A 94 -9.99 7.32 4.68
CA ASP A 94 -11.31 7.85 4.97
C ASP A 94 -11.89 8.61 3.75
N LYS A 95 -11.09 9.44 3.10
CA LYS A 95 -11.53 10.25 1.96
C LYS A 95 -11.58 9.49 0.62
N ALA A 96 -10.79 8.44 0.47
CA ALA A 96 -10.64 7.67 -0.77
C ALA A 96 -11.34 6.31 -0.72
N GLN A 97 -12.55 6.25 -0.15
CA GLN A 97 -13.32 5.01 0.02
C GLN A 97 -13.47 4.16 -1.25
N PRO A 98 -13.70 4.73 -2.46
CA PRO A 98 -13.76 3.91 -3.68
C PRO A 98 -12.45 3.19 -3.98
N VAL A 99 -11.29 3.79 -3.66
CA VAL A 99 -9.98 3.16 -3.84
C VAL A 99 -9.79 2.02 -2.84
N VAL A 100 -10.13 2.26 -1.58
CA VAL A 100 -10.07 1.24 -0.51
C VAL A 100 -10.95 0.05 -0.84
N SER A 101 -12.20 0.28 -1.24
CA SER A 101 -13.13 -0.78 -1.65
C SER A 101 -12.61 -1.58 -2.85
N PHE A 102 -11.89 -0.93 -3.77
CA PHE A 102 -11.30 -1.63 -4.90
C PHE A 102 -10.09 -2.49 -4.47
N TRP A 103 -9.30 -2.08 -3.47
CA TRP A 103 -8.27 -2.96 -2.88
C TRP A 103 -8.89 -4.21 -2.25
N GLU A 104 -9.99 -4.05 -1.52
CA GLU A 104 -10.70 -5.16 -0.88
C GLU A 104 -11.27 -6.14 -1.91
N LEU A 105 -11.90 -5.61 -2.96
CA LEU A 105 -12.33 -6.42 -4.09
C LEU A 105 -11.16 -7.19 -4.71
N CYS A 106 -10.04 -6.52 -5.01
CA CYS A 106 -8.86 -7.16 -5.58
C CYS A 106 -8.27 -8.21 -4.62
N ASN A 107 -8.27 -8.00 -3.31
CA ASN A 107 -7.86 -9.03 -2.34
C ASN A 107 -8.73 -10.29 -2.45
N SER A 108 -10.04 -10.15 -2.54
CA SER A 108 -10.95 -11.29 -2.70
C SER A 108 -10.74 -12.00 -4.06
N LEU A 109 -10.45 -11.25 -5.12
CA LEU A 109 -10.20 -11.79 -6.46
C LEU A 109 -8.85 -12.52 -6.57
N VAL A 110 -7.85 -12.18 -5.76
CA VAL A 110 -6.61 -12.97 -5.69
C VAL A 110 -6.92 -14.40 -5.28
N SER A 111 -7.74 -14.61 -4.25
CA SER A 111 -8.15 -15.96 -3.82
C SER A 111 -9.10 -16.62 -4.84
N ASN A 112 -10.19 -15.95 -5.19
CA ASN A 112 -11.30 -16.58 -5.90
C ASN A 112 -11.02 -16.77 -7.40
N SER A 113 -10.44 -15.75 -8.05
CA SER A 113 -10.23 -15.76 -9.50
C SER A 113 -8.81 -16.14 -9.86
N LEU A 114 -7.80 -15.44 -9.32
CA LEU A 114 -6.42 -15.70 -9.74
C LEU A 114 -5.91 -17.06 -9.23
N TYR A 115 -6.26 -17.46 -8.00
CA TYR A 115 -5.82 -18.75 -7.45
C TYR A 115 -6.78 -19.90 -7.79
N GLN A 116 -8.08 -19.75 -7.49
CA GLN A 116 -9.06 -20.82 -7.72
C GLN A 116 -9.54 -20.91 -9.17
N GLY A 117 -9.28 -19.92 -10.02
CA GLY A 117 -9.66 -19.90 -11.42
C GLY A 117 -11.16 -19.66 -11.66
N LYS A 118 -11.89 -19.03 -10.73
CA LYS A 118 -13.28 -18.61 -10.94
C LYS A 118 -13.29 -17.32 -11.74
N PRO A 119 -13.72 -17.30 -13.02
CA PRO A 119 -13.66 -16.09 -13.84
C PRO A 119 -14.53 -14.97 -13.25
N TYR A 120 -14.01 -13.75 -13.25
CA TYR A 120 -14.74 -12.57 -12.80
C TYR A 120 -14.44 -11.38 -13.69
N THR A 121 -15.48 -10.73 -14.18
CA THR A 121 -15.34 -9.52 -15.02
C THR A 121 -15.71 -8.29 -14.21
N TYR A 122 -14.80 -7.33 -14.17
CA TYR A 122 -15.00 -6.01 -13.57
C TYR A 122 -14.70 -4.93 -14.60
N LYS A 123 -15.76 -4.26 -15.08
CA LYS A 123 -15.65 -3.26 -16.16
C LYS A 123 -14.94 -3.86 -17.39
N CYS A 124 -13.78 -3.30 -17.75
CA CYS A 124 -12.98 -3.73 -18.91
C CYS A 124 -11.90 -4.77 -18.57
N LEU A 125 -11.92 -5.33 -17.37
CA LEU A 125 -10.93 -6.31 -16.88
C LEU A 125 -11.60 -7.65 -16.68
N THR A 126 -10.91 -8.74 -17.08
CA THR A 126 -11.35 -10.10 -16.74
C THR A 126 -10.26 -10.79 -15.93
N PHE A 127 -10.63 -11.18 -14.72
CA PHE A 127 -9.78 -11.95 -13.80
C PHE A 127 -10.03 -13.43 -14.07
N ASP A 128 -8.96 -14.18 -14.27
CA ASP A 128 -8.97 -15.62 -14.52
C ASP A 128 -7.74 -16.24 -13.85
N LYS A 129 -7.57 -17.55 -13.94
CA LYS A 129 -6.47 -18.25 -13.28
C LYS A 129 -5.11 -17.65 -13.64
N GLU A 130 -4.40 -17.16 -12.63
CA GLU A 130 -3.07 -16.56 -12.72
C GLU A 130 -2.92 -15.39 -13.70
N ARG A 131 -4.05 -14.78 -14.13
CA ARG A 131 -4.00 -13.65 -15.06
C ARG A 131 -5.15 -12.67 -14.92
N ILE A 132 -4.88 -11.43 -15.35
CA ILE A 132 -5.90 -10.39 -15.55
C ILE A 132 -5.82 -9.95 -17.02
N LEU A 133 -6.88 -10.19 -17.79
CA LEU A 133 -6.98 -9.75 -19.18
C LEU A 133 -7.30 -8.25 -19.22
N LEU A 134 -6.57 -7.53 -20.05
CA LEU A 134 -6.65 -6.07 -20.25
C LEU A 134 -7.46 -5.75 -21.51
N PRO A 135 -7.97 -4.50 -21.66
CA PRO A 135 -8.69 -4.06 -22.86
C PRO A 135 -7.90 -4.21 -24.18
N SER A 136 -6.58 -4.15 -24.11
CA SER A 136 -5.67 -4.36 -25.25
C SER A 136 -5.55 -5.80 -25.71
N GLY A 137 -6.17 -6.77 -25.03
CA GLY A 137 -5.98 -8.20 -25.27
C GLY A 137 -4.75 -8.79 -24.58
N LEU A 138 -3.86 -7.96 -24.03
CA LEU A 138 -2.73 -8.43 -23.22
C LEU A 138 -3.18 -8.85 -21.83
N SER A 139 -2.31 -9.58 -21.12
CA SER A 139 -2.60 -10.04 -19.76
C SER A 139 -1.49 -9.68 -18.79
N LEU A 140 -1.88 -9.24 -17.59
CA LEU A 140 -1.02 -9.29 -16.41
C LEU A 140 -0.97 -10.74 -15.92
N LYS A 141 0.23 -11.28 -15.74
CA LYS A 141 0.44 -12.68 -15.33
C LYS A 141 0.97 -12.76 -13.90
N TYR A 142 0.47 -13.73 -13.15
CA TYR A 142 0.87 -14.05 -11.78
C TYR A 142 1.25 -15.53 -11.67
N PRO A 143 2.39 -15.94 -12.30
CA PRO A 143 2.78 -17.34 -12.39
C PRO A 143 3.09 -17.91 -11.00
N ASN A 144 2.76 -19.20 -10.81
CA ASN A 144 2.99 -19.95 -9.57
C ASN A 144 2.41 -19.23 -8.34
N LEU A 145 1.20 -18.68 -8.46
CA LEU A 145 0.51 -18.02 -7.35
C LEU A 145 0.27 -19.02 -6.22
N THR A 146 0.83 -18.75 -5.05
CA THR A 146 0.72 -19.57 -3.84
C THR A 146 0.23 -18.75 -2.66
N GLY A 147 -0.49 -19.39 -1.74
CA GLY A 147 -0.97 -18.77 -0.51
C GLY A 147 -0.49 -19.54 0.70
N GLU A 148 0.13 -18.85 1.65
CA GLU A 148 0.58 -19.38 2.93
C GLU A 148 -0.18 -18.73 4.07
N ALA A 149 -0.66 -19.52 5.03
CA ALA A 149 -1.32 -18.98 6.22
C ALA A 149 -0.28 -18.38 7.17
N ASP A 150 -0.51 -17.13 7.61
CA ASP A 150 0.29 -16.53 8.69
C ASP A 150 -0.15 -17.10 10.06
N GLU A 151 0.56 -16.74 11.13
CA GLU A 151 0.28 -17.18 12.51
C GLU A 151 -1.15 -16.83 12.97
N LYS A 152 -1.82 -15.90 12.32
CA LYS A 152 -3.20 -15.48 12.58
C LYS A 152 -4.21 -16.10 11.62
N GLY A 153 -3.80 -17.07 10.81
CA GLY A 153 -4.65 -17.75 9.83
C GLY A 153 -4.99 -16.91 8.59
N ARG A 154 -4.35 -15.75 8.37
CA ARG A 154 -4.56 -14.93 7.18
C ARG A 154 -3.65 -15.43 6.05
N ILE A 155 -4.22 -15.57 4.85
CA ILE A 155 -3.45 -16.03 3.69
C ILE A 155 -2.57 -14.89 3.16
N GLN A 156 -1.26 -15.14 3.11
CA GLN A 156 -0.27 -14.30 2.44
C GLN A 156 -0.03 -14.87 1.04
N TRP A 157 -0.37 -14.09 0.03
CA TRP A 157 -0.20 -14.49 -1.37
C TRP A 157 1.17 -14.08 -1.90
N SER A 158 1.76 -14.96 -2.71
CA SER A 158 3.02 -14.72 -3.40
C SER A 158 3.00 -15.32 -4.80
N TYR A 159 3.69 -14.70 -5.76
CA TYR A 159 3.81 -15.16 -7.13
C TYR A 159 5.22 -14.92 -7.66
N GLY A 160 5.67 -15.70 -8.64
CA GLY A 160 6.97 -15.54 -9.27
C GLY A 160 7.27 -16.66 -10.27
N ALA A 161 8.22 -16.43 -11.18
CA ALA A 161 8.64 -17.44 -12.15
C ALA A 161 9.41 -18.60 -11.48
N ASP A 162 10.11 -18.30 -10.39
CA ASP A 162 10.91 -19.24 -9.61
C ASP A 162 11.00 -18.79 -8.14
N ALA A 163 11.61 -19.62 -7.29
CA ALA A 163 11.72 -19.38 -5.85
C ALA A 163 12.48 -18.08 -5.51
N LYS A 164 13.41 -17.62 -6.37
CA LYS A 164 14.20 -16.40 -6.15
C LYS A 164 13.45 -15.13 -6.56
N SER A 165 12.45 -15.26 -7.43
CA SER A 165 11.66 -14.15 -7.97
C SER A 165 10.31 -13.98 -7.29
N MET A 166 10.02 -14.74 -6.22
CA MET A 166 8.74 -14.65 -5.50
C MET A 166 8.51 -13.25 -4.92
N ARG A 167 7.32 -12.70 -5.18
CA ARG A 167 6.89 -11.38 -4.73
C ARG A 167 5.52 -11.47 -4.06
N LYS A 168 5.34 -10.71 -3.00
CA LYS A 168 4.05 -10.63 -2.30
C LYS A 168 2.98 -9.99 -3.21
N LEU A 169 1.78 -10.56 -3.17
CA LEU A 169 0.61 -10.06 -3.87
C LEU A 169 -0.51 -9.75 -2.87
N TYR A 170 -1.06 -8.56 -2.96
CA TYR A 170 -2.20 -8.09 -2.18
C TYR A 170 -3.01 -7.08 -3.00
N GLY A 171 -4.22 -6.75 -2.58
CA GLY A 171 -5.15 -5.94 -3.37
C GLY A 171 -4.58 -4.62 -3.86
N GLY A 172 -3.88 -3.87 -3.01
CA GLY A 172 -3.22 -2.62 -3.39
C GLY A 172 -2.17 -2.82 -4.49
N LYS A 173 -1.40 -3.94 -4.45
CA LYS A 173 -0.42 -4.28 -5.49
C LYS A 173 -1.08 -4.70 -6.80
N VAL A 174 -2.20 -5.40 -6.72
CA VAL A 174 -3.01 -5.72 -7.91
C VAL A 174 -3.51 -4.44 -8.56
N VAL A 175 -4.06 -3.50 -7.77
CA VAL A 175 -4.52 -2.20 -8.26
C VAL A 175 -3.39 -1.40 -8.91
N GLU A 176 -2.21 -1.35 -8.30
CA GLU A 176 -1.02 -0.72 -8.88
C GLU A 176 -0.70 -1.29 -10.27
N ASN A 177 -0.63 -2.62 -10.37
CA ASN A 177 -0.31 -3.30 -11.62
C ASN A 177 -1.38 -3.01 -12.69
N ILE A 178 -2.67 -3.03 -12.32
CA ILE A 178 -3.79 -2.72 -13.23
C ILE A 178 -3.69 -1.28 -13.74
N VAL A 179 -3.53 -0.30 -12.84
CA VAL A 179 -3.48 1.12 -13.22
C VAL A 179 -2.32 1.40 -14.18
N GLN A 180 -1.13 0.85 -13.87
CA GLN A 180 0.04 0.99 -14.73
C GLN A 180 -0.17 0.33 -16.11
N ALA A 181 -0.78 -0.87 -16.15
CA ALA A 181 -1.01 -1.58 -17.39
C ALA A 181 -2.09 -0.92 -18.25
N VAL A 182 -3.19 -0.47 -17.65
CA VAL A 182 -4.26 0.26 -18.37
C VAL A 182 -3.75 1.59 -18.90
N ALA A 183 -2.93 2.33 -18.12
CA ALA A 183 -2.31 3.56 -18.61
C ALA A 183 -1.46 3.30 -19.87
N ARG A 184 -0.68 2.21 -19.89
CA ARG A 184 0.06 1.81 -21.11
C ARG A 184 -0.86 1.46 -22.27
N CYS A 185 -1.98 0.76 -22.04
CA CYS A 185 -2.94 0.48 -23.08
C CYS A 185 -3.47 1.77 -23.73
N VAL A 186 -3.76 2.80 -22.94
CA VAL A 186 -4.23 4.10 -23.45
C VAL A 186 -3.16 4.79 -24.31
N ILE A 187 -1.92 4.84 -23.81
CA ILE A 187 -0.79 5.47 -24.54
C ILE A 187 -0.51 4.74 -25.86
N CYS A 188 -0.63 3.43 -25.92
CA CYS A 188 -0.39 2.64 -27.15
C CYS A 188 -1.52 2.75 -28.17
N LEU A 189 -2.69 3.28 -27.80
CA LEU A 189 -3.83 3.50 -28.71
C LEU A 189 -3.85 4.93 -29.30
N LEU A 190 -2.98 5.81 -28.83
CA LEU A 190 -2.77 7.17 -29.34
C LEU A 190 -1.63 7.22 -30.36
#